data_b906feb5ca6176ddcf56d64fe51ea914
#
_entry.id   b906feb5ca6176ddcf56d64fe51ea914
#
_cell.length_a   1.000
_cell.length_b   1.000
_cell.length_c   1.000
_cell.angle_alpha   90.00
_cell.angle_beta   90.00
_cell.angle_gamma   90.00
#
_symmetry.space_group_name_H-M   'P 1'
#
loop_
_entity.id
_entity.type
_entity.pdbx_description
1 polymer ?
#
loop_
_entity_poly.entity_id
_entity_poly.type
_entity_poly.pdbx_seq_one_letter_code
_entity_poly.pdbx_strand_id
1 'polypeptide(L)'
;MALEIRIKRAEEYSARQLAAEMLADAVGSAPEDIFFYRGENGKPLTNLTLHFNCSHSGCFVVCAVGEREVGVDLEQIRPVHPRLERAFTAAERQWLTSLPQTDRDEGFFRLWTLKESWIKCRGGRLMELRRTEFLLQGQEIVSAPSGFIFRFLPAPVGYVLAICERE
;
A
#
# COMPACT_ATOMS: atom_id res chain seq x y z
N MET A 1 1.87 14.47 -14.16
CA MET A 1 0.52 14.22 -13.57
C MET A 1 0.66 14.09 -12.05
N ALA A 2 -0.25 14.66 -11.28
CA ALA A 2 -0.28 14.40 -9.85
C ALA A 2 -0.68 12.95 -9.57
N LEU A 3 -0.24 12.40 -8.43
CA LEU A 3 -0.67 11.09 -7.99
C LEU A 3 -2.19 11.05 -7.79
N GLU A 4 -2.86 10.13 -8.43
CA GLU A 4 -4.29 9.88 -8.30
C GLU A 4 -4.54 8.57 -7.55
N ILE A 5 -5.54 8.57 -6.65
CA ILE A 5 -5.91 7.40 -5.86
C ILE A 5 -7.43 7.27 -5.86
N ARG A 6 -7.92 6.06 -6.15
CA ARG A 6 -9.36 5.75 -6.10
C ARG A 6 -9.58 4.52 -5.24
N ILE A 7 -10.63 4.58 -4.42
CA ILE A 7 -11.13 3.45 -3.62
C ILE A 7 -12.53 3.11 -4.13
N LYS A 8 -12.79 1.83 -4.37
CA LYS A 8 -14.07 1.31 -4.85
C LYS A 8 -14.50 0.08 -4.05
N ARG A 9 -15.77 -0.31 -4.17
CA ARG A 9 -16.27 -1.56 -3.61
C ARG A 9 -15.70 -2.76 -4.39
N ALA A 10 -15.20 -3.76 -3.68
CA ALA A 10 -14.64 -4.98 -4.30
C ALA A 10 -15.70 -5.87 -4.95
N GLU A 11 -16.98 -5.69 -4.62
CA GLU A 11 -18.10 -6.35 -5.28
C GLU A 11 -18.40 -5.79 -6.69
N GLU A 12 -18.01 -4.53 -6.94
CA GLU A 12 -18.25 -3.83 -8.21
C GLU A 12 -16.99 -3.80 -9.10
N TYR A 13 -15.81 -3.79 -8.48
CA TYR A 13 -14.53 -3.61 -9.16
C TYR A 13 -13.50 -4.65 -8.76
N SER A 14 -12.89 -5.28 -9.74
CA SER A 14 -11.59 -5.92 -9.53
C SER A 14 -10.46 -4.89 -9.56
N ALA A 15 -9.32 -5.22 -8.96
CA ALA A 15 -8.12 -4.36 -9.01
C ALA A 15 -7.69 -4.04 -10.44
N ARG A 16 -7.82 -5.01 -11.36
CA ARG A 16 -7.47 -4.85 -12.78
C ARG A 16 -8.41 -3.88 -13.50
N GLN A 17 -9.72 -3.97 -13.26
CA GLN A 17 -10.70 -3.05 -13.84
C GLN A 17 -10.47 -1.62 -13.37
N LEU A 18 -10.28 -1.43 -12.05
CA LEU A 18 -10.01 -0.11 -11.48
C LEU A 18 -8.72 0.50 -12.04
N ALA A 19 -7.66 -0.31 -12.16
CA ALA A 19 -6.40 0.15 -12.74
C ALA A 19 -6.56 0.53 -14.23
N ALA A 20 -7.28 -0.29 -15.01
CA ALA A 20 -7.51 0.00 -16.42
C ALA A 20 -8.29 1.31 -16.62
N GLU A 21 -9.36 1.54 -15.86
CA GLU A 21 -10.10 2.81 -15.90
C GLU A 21 -9.23 4.01 -15.54
N MET A 22 -8.51 3.95 -14.42
CA MET A 22 -7.68 5.08 -13.97
C MET A 22 -6.55 5.41 -14.94
N LEU A 23 -5.90 4.38 -15.51
CA LEU A 23 -4.84 4.57 -16.51
C LEU A 23 -5.41 5.12 -17.82
N ALA A 24 -6.56 4.62 -18.27
CA ALA A 24 -7.24 5.10 -19.46
C ALA A 24 -7.66 6.57 -19.31
N ASP A 25 -8.26 6.93 -18.18
CA ASP A 25 -8.62 8.33 -17.85
C ASP A 25 -7.40 9.25 -17.89
N ALA A 26 -6.27 8.77 -17.35
CA ALA A 26 -5.04 9.55 -17.28
C ALA A 26 -4.40 9.86 -18.64
N VAL A 27 -4.61 9.00 -19.64
CA VAL A 27 -4.04 9.18 -21.00
C VAL A 27 -5.08 9.48 -22.08
N GLY A 28 -6.36 9.55 -21.71
CA GLY A 28 -7.45 9.83 -22.65
C GLY A 28 -7.72 8.70 -23.64
N SER A 29 -7.59 7.43 -23.19
CA SER A 29 -7.86 6.24 -24.01
C SER A 29 -9.05 5.44 -23.45
N ALA A 30 -9.38 4.32 -24.09
CA ALA A 30 -10.37 3.39 -23.56
C ALA A 30 -9.69 2.36 -22.63
N PRO A 31 -10.37 1.84 -21.59
CA PRO A 31 -9.80 0.86 -20.67
C PRO A 31 -9.31 -0.43 -21.34
N GLU A 32 -9.92 -0.83 -22.45
CA GLU A 32 -9.54 -1.99 -23.27
C GLU A 32 -8.20 -1.82 -24.01
N ASP A 33 -7.74 -0.59 -24.17
CA ASP A 33 -6.44 -0.28 -24.80
C ASP A 33 -5.27 -0.39 -23.79
N ILE A 34 -5.56 -0.62 -22.52
CA ILE A 34 -4.55 -0.76 -21.47
C ILE A 34 -4.10 -2.22 -21.37
N PHE A 35 -2.86 -2.47 -21.77
CA PHE A 35 -2.26 -3.80 -21.71
C PHE A 35 -1.42 -3.96 -20.44
N PHE A 36 -1.70 -5.04 -19.70
CA PHE A 36 -0.96 -5.39 -18.50
C PHE A 36 -0.06 -6.60 -18.75
N TYR A 37 1.15 -6.53 -18.25
CA TYR A 37 2.10 -7.64 -18.24
C TYR A 37 2.77 -7.78 -16.88
N ARG A 38 3.49 -8.87 -16.66
CA ARG A 38 4.19 -9.10 -15.39
C ARG A 38 5.66 -8.75 -15.54
N GLY A 39 6.13 -7.85 -14.67
CA GLY A 39 7.54 -7.53 -14.50
C GLY A 39 8.23 -8.53 -13.55
N GLU A 40 9.44 -8.19 -13.15
CA GLU A 40 10.19 -8.96 -12.16
C GLU A 40 9.40 -9.11 -10.86
N ASN A 41 9.55 -10.26 -10.20
CA ASN A 41 8.83 -10.63 -8.98
C ASN A 41 7.29 -10.57 -9.11
N GLY A 42 6.76 -10.58 -10.34
CA GLY A 42 5.32 -10.58 -10.60
C GLY A 42 4.61 -9.24 -10.45
N LYS A 43 5.34 -8.13 -10.26
CA LYS A 43 4.74 -6.78 -10.21
C LYS A 43 3.98 -6.52 -11.52
N PRO A 44 2.69 -6.15 -11.49
CA PRO A 44 1.97 -5.77 -12.69
C PRO A 44 2.55 -4.47 -13.27
N LEU A 45 2.75 -4.48 -14.57
CA LEU A 45 3.20 -3.34 -15.36
C LEU A 45 2.21 -3.09 -16.52
N THR A 46 2.30 -1.92 -17.13
CA THR A 46 1.45 -1.52 -18.27
C THR A 46 2.29 -1.05 -19.44
N ASN A 47 1.69 -1.00 -20.62
CA ASN A 47 2.27 -0.44 -21.83
C ASN A 47 2.45 1.09 -21.80
N LEU A 48 2.04 1.75 -20.73
CA LEU A 48 2.16 3.20 -20.53
C LEU A 48 3.45 3.56 -19.77
N THR A 49 3.83 4.82 -19.82
CA THR A 49 4.92 5.38 -18.98
C THR A 49 4.48 5.66 -17.53
N LEU A 50 3.18 5.55 -17.24
CA LEU A 50 2.63 5.70 -15.90
C LEU A 50 2.87 4.47 -15.05
N HIS A 51 3.07 4.70 -13.78
CA HIS A 51 3.17 3.67 -12.75
C HIS A 51 1.83 3.52 -12.04
N PHE A 52 1.51 2.30 -11.69
CA PHE A 52 0.33 2.02 -10.88
C PHE A 52 0.58 0.91 -9.88
N ASN A 53 -0.24 0.88 -8.85
CA ASN A 53 -0.29 -0.22 -7.90
C ASN A 53 -1.69 -0.33 -7.29
N CYS A 54 -2.09 -1.55 -6.97
CA CYS A 54 -3.39 -1.83 -6.36
C CYS A 54 -3.25 -2.64 -5.08
N SER A 55 -4.23 -2.50 -4.20
CA SER A 55 -4.45 -3.36 -3.05
C SER A 55 -5.93 -3.63 -2.86
N HIS A 56 -6.26 -4.71 -2.18
CA HIS A 56 -7.64 -4.99 -1.77
C HIS A 56 -7.64 -5.64 -0.38
N SER A 57 -8.61 -5.27 0.43
CA SER A 57 -8.84 -5.88 1.74
C SER A 57 -10.31 -5.73 2.10
N GLY A 58 -10.92 -6.79 2.66
CA GLY A 58 -12.34 -6.78 2.99
C GLY A 58 -13.22 -6.38 1.81
N CYS A 59 -14.01 -5.32 1.99
CA CYS A 59 -15.00 -4.86 1.00
C CYS A 59 -14.47 -3.83 0.00
N PHE A 60 -13.17 -3.50 0.02
CA PHE A 60 -12.64 -2.42 -0.80
C PHE A 60 -11.42 -2.84 -1.63
N VAL A 61 -11.32 -2.23 -2.79
CA VAL A 61 -10.15 -2.21 -3.66
C VAL A 61 -9.67 -0.77 -3.80
N VAL A 62 -8.36 -0.58 -3.82
CA VAL A 62 -7.71 0.71 -4.05
C VAL A 62 -6.73 0.59 -5.20
N CYS A 63 -6.63 1.64 -5.98
CA CYS A 63 -5.59 1.80 -7.00
C CYS A 63 -4.98 3.20 -6.89
N ALA A 64 -3.66 3.26 -7.07
CA ALA A 64 -2.87 4.47 -7.18
C ALA A 64 -2.21 4.52 -8.56
N VAL A 65 -2.25 5.67 -9.24
CA VAL A 65 -1.65 5.92 -10.56
C VAL A 65 -0.86 7.22 -10.53
N GLY A 66 0.35 7.21 -11.04
CA GLY A 66 1.22 8.40 -11.07
C GLY A 66 2.40 8.26 -12.02
N GLU A 67 3.21 9.33 -12.11
CA GLU A 67 4.42 9.37 -12.94
C GLU A 67 5.64 8.72 -12.29
N ARG A 68 5.58 8.49 -10.98
CA ARG A 68 6.65 7.87 -10.21
C ARG A 68 6.26 6.47 -9.78
N GLU A 69 7.25 5.63 -9.51
CA GLU A 69 7.00 4.33 -8.90
C GLU A 69 6.18 4.49 -7.62
N VAL A 70 5.11 3.74 -7.54
CA VAL A 70 4.14 3.81 -6.44
C VAL A 70 3.82 2.42 -5.93
N GLY A 71 3.57 2.35 -4.64
CA GLY A 71 2.98 1.20 -3.96
C GLY A 71 1.89 1.65 -3.01
N VAL A 72 0.78 0.96 -3.00
CA VAL A 72 -0.36 1.23 -2.12
C VAL A 72 -0.75 -0.03 -1.38
N ASP A 73 -1.08 0.12 -0.10
CA ASP A 73 -1.62 -0.99 0.68
C ASP A 73 -2.80 -0.54 1.53
N LEU A 74 -3.89 -1.30 1.42
CA LEU A 74 -5.13 -1.12 2.16
C LEU A 74 -5.38 -2.36 3.00
N GLU A 75 -5.65 -2.18 4.30
CA GLU A 75 -5.97 -3.30 5.19
C GLU A 75 -7.16 -2.99 6.08
N GLN A 76 -8.06 -3.97 6.20
CA GLN A 76 -9.12 -3.95 7.19
C GLN A 76 -8.53 -4.24 8.57
N ILE A 77 -8.83 -3.40 9.56
CA ILE A 77 -8.44 -3.62 10.95
C ILE A 77 -9.23 -4.80 11.50
N ARG A 78 -8.54 -5.79 12.06
CA ARG A 78 -9.11 -7.02 12.64
C ARG A 78 -8.18 -7.53 13.73
N PRO A 79 -8.64 -8.43 14.60
CA PRO A 79 -7.77 -9.06 15.60
C PRO A 79 -6.54 -9.71 14.96
N VAL A 80 -5.36 -9.36 15.46
CA VAL A 80 -4.09 -9.81 14.91
C VAL A 80 -3.56 -11.00 15.72
N HIS A 81 -3.16 -12.07 15.03
CA HIS A 81 -2.48 -13.16 15.68
C HIS A 81 -1.02 -12.78 16.04
N PRO A 82 -0.56 -12.93 17.30
CA PRO A 82 0.77 -12.44 17.73
C PRO A 82 1.97 -12.95 16.92
N ARG A 83 1.83 -14.12 16.26
CA ARG A 83 2.89 -14.65 15.39
C ARG A 83 3.21 -13.76 14.18
N LEU A 84 2.26 -12.93 13.75
CA LEU A 84 2.45 -12.03 12.60
C LEU A 84 3.41 -10.87 12.95
N GLU A 85 3.53 -10.50 14.22
CA GLU A 85 4.50 -9.50 14.69
C GLU A 85 5.96 -9.88 14.41
N ARG A 86 6.23 -11.15 14.09
CA ARG A 86 7.55 -11.61 13.63
C ARG A 86 8.00 -10.96 12.32
N ALA A 87 7.08 -10.36 11.55
CA ALA A 87 7.40 -9.58 10.36
C ALA A 87 8.07 -8.23 10.71
N PHE A 88 8.01 -7.80 11.95
CA PHE A 88 8.48 -6.50 12.42
C PHE A 88 9.87 -6.57 13.08
N THR A 89 10.57 -5.44 13.06
CA THR A 89 11.84 -5.28 13.76
C THR A 89 11.63 -5.25 15.29
N ALA A 90 12.70 -5.29 16.06
CA ALA A 90 12.61 -5.21 17.52
C ALA A 90 12.02 -3.86 17.98
N ALA A 91 12.44 -2.75 17.34
CA ALA A 91 11.94 -1.41 17.66
C ALA A 91 10.45 -1.25 17.33
N GLU A 92 10.01 -1.77 16.17
CA GLU A 92 8.59 -1.75 15.78
C GLU A 92 7.71 -2.55 16.75
N ARG A 93 8.17 -3.73 17.19
CA ARG A 93 7.46 -4.52 18.20
C ARG A 93 7.41 -3.82 19.57
N GLN A 94 8.49 -3.15 19.95
CA GLN A 94 8.53 -2.36 21.18
C GLN A 94 7.51 -1.22 21.12
N TRP A 95 7.44 -0.51 20.00
CA TRP A 95 6.43 0.52 19.78
C TRP A 95 5.01 -0.05 19.87
N LEU A 96 4.69 -1.16 19.19
CA LEU A 96 3.39 -1.83 19.28
C LEU A 96 3.03 -2.21 20.72
N THR A 97 4.00 -2.73 21.48
CA THR A 97 3.78 -3.11 22.88
C THR A 97 3.52 -1.91 23.79
N SER A 98 4.04 -0.73 23.43
CA SER A 98 3.81 0.51 24.19
C SER A 98 2.42 1.10 23.98
N LEU A 99 1.69 0.68 22.94
CA LEU A 99 0.33 1.13 22.68
C LEU A 99 -0.67 0.51 23.67
N PRO A 100 -1.76 1.24 24.02
CA PRO A 100 -2.90 0.64 24.69
C PRO A 100 -3.38 -0.62 23.95
N GLN A 101 -3.88 -1.61 24.68
CA GLN A 101 -4.33 -2.87 24.08
C GLN A 101 -5.38 -2.66 22.98
N THR A 102 -6.26 -1.67 23.14
CA THR A 102 -7.31 -1.29 22.19
C THR A 102 -6.77 -0.80 20.85
N ASP A 103 -5.54 -0.27 20.83
CA ASP A 103 -4.95 0.40 19.67
C ASP A 103 -3.93 -0.48 18.94
N ARG A 104 -3.61 -1.66 19.51
CA ARG A 104 -2.56 -2.54 18.99
C ARG A 104 -2.88 -3.12 17.62
N ASP A 105 -4.12 -3.52 17.37
CA ASP A 105 -4.52 -4.05 16.08
C ASP A 105 -4.39 -2.97 14.99
N GLU A 106 -4.85 -1.75 15.25
CA GLU A 106 -4.65 -0.63 14.33
C GLU A 106 -3.17 -0.31 14.14
N GLY A 107 -2.40 -0.25 15.23
CA GLY A 107 -0.94 -0.04 15.18
C GLY A 107 -0.22 -1.09 14.35
N PHE A 108 -0.62 -2.37 14.47
CA PHE A 108 -0.12 -3.44 13.63
C PHE A 108 -0.36 -3.15 12.15
N PHE A 109 -1.61 -2.82 11.76
CA PHE A 109 -1.94 -2.57 10.36
C PHE A 109 -1.31 -1.28 9.83
N ARG A 110 -1.02 -0.29 10.68
CA ARG A 110 -0.21 0.88 10.28
C ARG A 110 1.20 0.48 9.86
N LEU A 111 1.91 -0.28 10.66
CA LEU A 111 3.24 -0.78 10.30
C LEU A 111 3.19 -1.71 9.09
N TRP A 112 2.20 -2.60 9.04
CA TRP A 112 2.02 -3.55 7.95
C TRP A 112 1.81 -2.85 6.61
N THR A 113 0.87 -1.91 6.53
CA THR A 113 0.56 -1.19 5.28
C THR A 113 1.73 -0.34 4.80
N LEU A 114 2.51 0.29 5.70
CA LEU A 114 3.74 1.00 5.31
C LEU A 114 4.76 0.06 4.67
N LYS A 115 5.00 -1.10 5.29
CA LYS A 115 5.96 -2.08 4.77
C LYS A 115 5.50 -2.69 3.45
N GLU A 116 4.24 -3.06 3.35
CA GLU A 116 3.65 -3.61 2.11
C GLU A 116 3.66 -2.57 0.98
N SER A 117 3.30 -1.32 1.25
CA SER A 117 3.35 -0.26 0.24
C SER A 117 4.78 -0.05 -0.28
N TRP A 118 5.78 -0.10 0.59
CA TRP A 118 7.19 -0.01 0.21
C TRP A 118 7.64 -1.18 -0.66
N ILE A 119 7.30 -2.43 -0.28
CA ILE A 119 7.60 -3.62 -1.07
C ILE A 119 6.95 -3.54 -2.45
N LYS A 120 5.68 -3.17 -2.51
CA LYS A 120 4.92 -3.02 -3.76
C LYS A 120 5.50 -1.92 -4.65
N CYS A 121 5.92 -0.79 -4.06
CA CYS A 121 6.57 0.30 -4.80
C CYS A 121 7.82 -0.20 -5.52
N ARG A 122 8.70 -0.91 -4.82
CA ARG A 122 9.96 -1.44 -5.36
C ARG A 122 9.82 -2.69 -6.22
N GLY A 123 8.68 -3.38 -6.18
CA GLY A 123 8.56 -4.72 -6.73
C GLY A 123 9.40 -5.75 -5.94
N GLY A 124 9.54 -5.54 -4.63
CA GLY A 124 10.28 -6.41 -3.71
C GLY A 124 9.50 -7.67 -3.30
N ARG A 125 10.02 -8.39 -2.31
CA ARG A 125 9.44 -9.63 -1.77
C ARG A 125 9.10 -9.49 -0.29
N LEU A 126 8.07 -10.17 0.17
CA LEU A 126 7.62 -10.23 1.58
C LEU A 126 8.75 -10.55 2.58
N MET A 127 9.76 -11.32 2.17
CA MET A 127 10.91 -11.62 3.03
C MET A 127 11.74 -10.39 3.42
N GLU A 128 11.55 -9.27 2.72
CA GLU A 128 12.25 -8.01 3.00
C GLU A 128 11.61 -7.20 4.12
N LEU A 129 10.41 -7.56 4.59
CA LEU A 129 9.69 -6.86 5.67
C LEU A 129 10.56 -6.62 6.91
N ARG A 130 11.38 -7.60 7.30
CA ARG A 130 12.27 -7.50 8.47
C ARG A 130 13.52 -6.66 8.26
N ARG A 131 13.85 -6.32 7.01
CA ARG A 131 15.05 -5.55 6.67
C ARG A 131 14.81 -4.06 6.62
N THR A 132 13.57 -3.65 6.80
CA THR A 132 13.14 -2.26 6.75
C THR A 132 12.47 -1.92 8.06
N GLU A 133 12.73 -0.72 8.57
CA GLU A 133 12.21 -0.24 9.83
C GLU A 133 11.46 1.09 9.63
N PHE A 134 10.31 1.17 10.26
CA PHE A 134 9.53 2.39 10.37
C PHE A 134 9.40 2.76 11.84
N LEU A 135 9.64 4.02 12.16
CA LEU A 135 9.38 4.55 13.50
C LEU A 135 8.16 5.45 13.45
N LEU A 136 7.20 5.18 14.31
CA LEU A 136 5.96 5.94 14.45
C LEU A 136 5.92 6.63 15.82
N GLN A 137 5.39 7.85 15.84
CA GLN A 137 5.04 8.56 17.07
C GLN A 137 3.58 8.98 16.99
N GLY A 138 2.71 8.33 17.76
CA GLY A 138 1.27 8.44 17.56
C GLY A 138 0.88 8.01 16.16
N GLN A 139 0.35 8.94 15.37
CA GLN A 139 -0.04 8.70 13.98
C GLN A 139 1.01 9.14 12.94
N GLU A 140 2.09 9.79 13.38
CA GLU A 140 3.11 10.34 12.50
C GLU A 140 4.22 9.33 12.19
N ILE A 141 4.73 9.37 10.96
CA ILE A 141 5.89 8.61 10.52
C ILE A 141 7.12 9.48 10.80
N VAL A 142 7.92 9.12 11.83
CA VAL A 142 9.10 9.88 12.21
C VAL A 142 10.40 9.37 11.57
N SER A 143 10.40 8.12 11.13
CA SER A 143 11.51 7.54 10.37
C SER A 143 11.00 6.49 9.39
N ALA A 144 11.56 6.49 8.19
CA ALA A 144 11.24 5.59 7.10
C ALA A 144 12.46 5.40 6.19
N PRO A 145 12.47 4.40 5.29
CA PRO A 145 13.54 4.21 4.30
C PRO A 145 13.75 5.45 3.43
N SER A 146 15.00 5.84 3.22
CA SER A 146 15.37 6.97 2.36
C SER A 146 15.07 6.71 0.88
N GLY A 147 14.86 7.78 0.10
CA GLY A 147 14.54 7.72 -1.33
C GLY A 147 13.07 7.42 -1.62
N PHE A 148 12.24 7.49 -0.60
CA PHE A 148 10.80 7.25 -0.71
C PHE A 148 10.00 8.21 0.17
N ILE A 149 8.81 8.55 -0.29
CA ILE A 149 7.82 9.35 0.44
C ILE A 149 6.71 8.41 0.90
N PHE A 150 6.40 8.45 2.19
CA PHE A 150 5.35 7.64 2.80
C PHE A 150 4.25 8.52 3.38
N ARG A 151 3.01 8.12 3.20
CA ARG A 151 1.86 8.80 3.78
C ARG A 151 0.77 7.81 4.15
N PHE A 152 0.10 8.05 5.29
CA PHE A 152 -1.23 7.52 5.51
C PHE A 152 -2.25 8.41 4.82
N LEU A 153 -3.27 7.80 4.26
CA LEU A 153 -4.33 8.49 3.55
C LEU A 153 -5.68 8.21 4.21
N PRO A 154 -6.68 9.08 4.01
CA PRO A 154 -8.04 8.80 4.43
C PRO A 154 -8.51 7.46 3.88
N ALA A 155 -9.05 6.62 4.75
CA ALA A 155 -9.54 5.28 4.42
C ALA A 155 -10.99 5.11 4.92
N PRO A 156 -11.75 4.13 4.41
CA PRO A 156 -13.03 3.77 5.00
C PRO A 156 -12.89 3.43 6.49
N VAL A 157 -13.96 3.62 7.25
CA VAL A 157 -13.97 3.31 8.69
C VAL A 157 -13.58 1.85 8.90
N GLY A 158 -12.65 1.61 9.83
CA GLY A 158 -12.11 0.27 10.12
C GLY A 158 -11.01 -0.19 9.16
N TYR A 159 -10.42 0.71 8.38
CA TYR A 159 -9.31 0.41 7.47
C TYR A 159 -8.12 1.34 7.69
N VAL A 160 -6.94 0.85 7.32
CA VAL A 160 -5.71 1.64 7.20
C VAL A 160 -5.26 1.62 5.76
N LEU A 161 -4.89 2.78 5.23
CA LEU A 161 -4.36 2.96 3.88
C LEU A 161 -3.02 3.68 3.94
N ALA A 162 -1.99 3.05 3.40
CA ALA A 162 -0.67 3.66 3.25
C ALA A 162 -0.23 3.67 1.79
N ILE A 163 0.55 4.69 1.45
CA ILE A 163 1.16 4.83 0.14
C ILE A 163 2.66 5.07 0.27
N CYS A 164 3.40 4.55 -0.69
CA CYS A 164 4.82 4.75 -0.89
C CYS A 164 5.03 5.25 -2.33
N GLU A 165 5.72 6.36 -2.50
CA GLU A 165 6.19 6.87 -3.80
C GLU A 165 7.72 6.94 -3.79
N ARG A 166 8.34 6.69 -4.94
CA ARG A 166 9.76 6.98 -5.11
C ARG A 166 9.98 8.49 -5.23
N GLU A 167 11.02 9.04 -4.59
CA GLU A 167 11.40 10.45 -4.70
C GLU A 167 11.88 10.85 -6.10
#